data_6067dcc694040e961c60f9be147a7c00
#
_entry.id   6067dcc694040e961c60f9be147a7c00
#
_cell.length_a   1.000
_cell.length_b   1.000
_cell.length_c   1.000
_cell.angle_alpha   90.00
_cell.angle_beta   90.00
_cell.angle_gamma   90.00
#
_symmetry.space_group_name_H-M   'P 1'
#
loop_
_entity.id
_entity.type
_entity.pdbx_description
1 polymer ?
#
loop_
_entity_poly.entity_id
_entity_poly.type
_entity_poly.pdbx_seq_one_letter_code
_entity_poly.pdbx_strand_id
1 'polypeptide(L)'
;FDMLMIAGAGSFIERLGGKTEIEWLNGLAGQFEHPAWNGFTFYDFIFPLFLFVAGVSLSFSLNSSAARALSRPKLYRKAAIRMVILIGLGILYKNAPVPFLEPSQIRFVSVLGRIGFAGFVTTVLYLNFSKRGRILWIASILLIYYAALYLIPVPGYGAGDLSFEGNLVGWFDRTFLPGRLLQGTYDELGILTQFPALCLTMLGAFAGDVLRSDHTQGFKMGRL
;
A
#
# COMPACT_ATOMS: atom_id res chain seq x y z
N PHE A 1 17.00 -5.23 -1.79
CA PHE A 1 16.77 -4.82 -3.17
C PHE A 1 15.93 -3.53 -3.22
N ASP A 2 14.71 -3.51 -2.64
CA ASP A 2 13.79 -2.37 -2.68
C ASP A 2 14.38 -1.10 -2.10
N MET A 3 15.06 -1.21 -0.95
CA MET A 3 15.76 -0.07 -0.33
C MET A 3 16.82 0.54 -1.25
N LEU A 4 17.56 -0.28 -2.00
CA LEU A 4 18.56 0.19 -2.96
C LEU A 4 17.89 0.96 -4.11
N MET A 5 16.75 0.47 -4.61
CA MET A 5 16.02 1.11 -5.69
C MET A 5 15.46 2.48 -5.26
N ILE A 6 14.89 2.56 -4.07
CA ILE A 6 14.38 3.83 -3.50
C ILE A 6 15.52 4.79 -3.15
N ALA A 7 16.68 4.27 -2.71
CA ALA A 7 17.84 5.09 -2.34
C ALA A 7 18.53 5.78 -3.54
N GLY A 8 18.07 5.52 -4.76
CA GLY A 8 18.56 6.22 -5.96
C GLY A 8 19.03 5.36 -7.12
N ALA A 9 19.09 4.02 -6.96
CA ALA A 9 19.49 3.15 -8.08
C ALA A 9 18.48 3.22 -9.23
N GLY A 10 17.18 3.32 -8.94
CA GLY A 10 16.14 3.51 -9.95
C GLY A 10 16.33 4.82 -10.73
N SER A 11 16.48 5.94 -10.04
CA SER A 11 16.73 7.24 -10.67
C SER A 11 18.05 7.31 -11.44
N PHE A 12 19.04 6.52 -11.02
CA PHE A 12 20.31 6.42 -11.76
C PHE A 12 20.13 5.70 -13.09
N ILE A 13 19.42 4.57 -13.10
CA ILE A 13 19.13 3.80 -14.31
C ILE A 13 18.26 4.61 -15.28
N GLU A 14 17.21 5.28 -14.77
CA GLU A 14 16.34 6.20 -15.53
C GLU A 14 17.17 7.28 -16.25
N ARG A 15 18.09 7.95 -15.52
CA ARG A 15 18.95 8.99 -16.09
C ARG A 15 19.98 8.47 -17.08
N LEU A 16 20.41 7.23 -16.96
CA LEU A 16 21.32 6.59 -17.94
C LEU A 16 20.57 6.31 -19.25
N GLY A 17 19.34 5.81 -19.20
CA GLY A 17 18.55 5.49 -20.38
C GLY A 17 18.34 6.70 -21.29
N GLY A 18 17.99 7.88 -20.73
CA GLY A 18 17.77 9.11 -21.52
C GLY A 18 19.03 9.72 -22.17
N LYS A 19 20.21 9.13 -21.97
CA LYS A 19 21.50 9.67 -22.46
C LYS A 19 22.27 8.72 -23.39
N THR A 20 21.75 7.54 -23.64
CA THR A 20 22.42 6.53 -24.45
C THR A 20 21.57 6.12 -25.65
N GLU A 21 22.24 5.82 -26.78
CA GLU A 21 21.58 5.28 -27.99
C GLU A 21 21.37 3.75 -27.91
N ILE A 22 21.56 3.15 -26.72
CA ILE A 22 21.49 1.71 -26.50
C ILE A 22 20.03 1.31 -26.22
N GLU A 23 19.39 0.66 -27.17
CA GLU A 23 17.95 0.32 -27.13
C GLU A 23 17.54 -0.49 -25.89
N TRP A 24 18.30 -1.53 -25.53
CA TRP A 24 17.95 -2.35 -24.36
C TRP A 24 18.06 -1.57 -23.05
N LEU A 25 18.97 -0.59 -22.96
CA LEU A 25 19.15 0.26 -21.78
C LEU A 25 18.00 1.26 -21.65
N ASN A 26 17.51 1.78 -22.79
CA ASN A 26 16.32 2.63 -22.82
C ASN A 26 15.08 1.86 -22.43
N GLY A 27 14.92 0.60 -22.91
CA GLY A 27 13.85 -0.29 -22.50
C GLY A 27 13.90 -0.62 -20.99
N LEU A 28 15.09 -0.83 -20.45
CA LEU A 28 15.29 -1.03 -19.01
C LEU A 28 14.94 0.24 -18.22
N ALA A 29 15.38 1.40 -18.66
CA ALA A 29 15.12 2.68 -18.02
C ALA A 29 13.61 2.98 -17.95
N GLY A 30 12.86 2.69 -19.01
CA GLY A 30 11.40 2.83 -19.03
C GLY A 30 10.67 1.97 -18.00
N GLN A 31 11.29 0.88 -17.49
CA GLN A 31 10.74 0.10 -16.37
C GLN A 31 10.92 0.78 -15.01
N PHE A 32 11.72 1.85 -14.93
CA PHE A 32 11.93 2.65 -13.73
C PHE A 32 11.21 4.00 -13.75
N GLU A 33 10.42 4.25 -14.79
CA GLU A 33 9.52 5.40 -14.89
C GLU A 33 8.10 4.99 -14.49
N HIS A 34 7.37 5.91 -13.86
CA HIS A 34 5.95 5.72 -13.63
C HIS A 34 5.16 6.05 -14.91
N PRO A 35 4.19 5.22 -15.33
CA PRO A 35 3.29 5.57 -16.42
C PRO A 35 2.44 6.79 -16.03
N ALA A 36 2.09 7.62 -17.00
CA ALA A 36 1.33 8.85 -16.77
C ALA A 36 -0.03 8.60 -16.08
N TRP A 37 -0.73 7.52 -16.45
CA TRP A 37 -1.98 7.09 -15.83
C TRP A 37 -2.22 5.59 -15.97
N ASN A 38 -2.44 5.10 -17.18
CA ASN A 38 -2.65 3.67 -17.45
C ASN A 38 -1.32 2.98 -17.73
N GLY A 39 -1.06 1.89 -17.04
CA GLY A 39 0.14 1.09 -17.22
C GLY A 39 0.63 0.51 -15.91
N PHE A 40 1.68 -0.30 -16.02
CA PHE A 40 2.37 -0.90 -14.90
C PHE A 40 3.83 -1.11 -15.29
N THR A 41 4.73 -0.58 -14.49
CA THR A 41 6.17 -0.77 -14.67
C THR A 41 6.76 -1.53 -13.48
N PHE A 42 8.00 -1.96 -13.63
CA PHE A 42 8.72 -2.63 -12.54
C PHE A 42 8.84 -1.75 -11.29
N TYR A 43 8.95 -0.44 -11.48
CA TYR A 43 9.07 0.51 -10.36
C TYR A 43 7.80 0.55 -9.50
N ASP A 44 6.62 0.37 -10.12
CA ASP A 44 5.34 0.34 -9.42
C ASP A 44 5.17 -0.90 -8.52
N PHE A 45 5.96 -1.96 -8.76
CA PHE A 45 5.93 -3.18 -7.94
C PHE A 45 6.58 -2.99 -6.56
N ILE A 46 7.51 -2.05 -6.44
CA ILE A 46 8.32 -1.86 -5.21
C ILE A 46 7.42 -1.57 -4.01
N PHE A 47 6.49 -0.66 -4.15
CA PHE A 47 5.61 -0.28 -3.04
C PHE A 47 4.63 -1.40 -2.62
N PRO A 48 3.92 -2.09 -3.53
CA PRO A 48 3.16 -3.30 -3.21
C PRO A 48 3.97 -4.37 -2.48
N LEU A 49 5.24 -4.58 -2.86
CA LEU A 49 6.13 -5.52 -2.20
C LEU A 49 6.41 -5.14 -0.74
N PHE A 50 6.55 -3.86 -0.42
CA PHE A 50 6.67 -3.42 0.98
C PHE A 50 5.45 -3.79 1.83
N LEU A 51 4.25 -3.60 1.29
CA LEU A 51 3.02 -3.98 2.00
C LEU A 51 2.94 -5.50 2.21
N PHE A 52 3.31 -6.26 1.19
CA PHE A 52 3.35 -7.72 1.29
C PHE A 52 4.37 -8.19 2.34
N VAL A 53 5.60 -7.69 2.30
CA VAL A 53 6.66 -8.02 3.29
C VAL A 53 6.27 -7.57 4.70
N ALA A 54 5.59 -6.42 4.83
CA ALA A 54 5.05 -5.99 6.12
C ALA A 54 4.03 -7.00 6.67
N GLY A 55 3.20 -7.58 5.79
CA GLY A 55 2.27 -8.66 6.14
C GLY A 55 2.97 -9.94 6.58
N VAL A 56 4.02 -10.37 5.85
CA VAL A 56 4.87 -11.51 6.24
C VAL A 56 5.41 -11.29 7.66
N SER A 57 6.04 -10.14 7.89
CA SER A 57 6.61 -9.76 9.19
C SER A 57 5.55 -9.75 10.30
N LEU A 58 4.32 -9.33 9.97
CA LEU A 58 3.20 -9.31 10.91
C LEU A 58 2.84 -10.72 11.40
N SER A 59 2.77 -11.72 10.49
CA SER A 59 2.52 -13.10 10.85
C SER A 59 3.56 -13.62 11.85
N PHE A 60 4.85 -13.38 11.59
CA PHE A 60 5.93 -13.76 12.53
C PHE A 60 5.79 -13.03 13.86
N SER A 61 5.55 -11.73 13.83
CA SER A 61 5.41 -10.90 15.04
C SER A 61 4.26 -11.36 15.95
N LEU A 62 3.06 -11.59 15.38
CA LEU A 62 1.86 -12.00 16.13
C LEU A 62 1.96 -13.42 16.70
N ASN A 63 2.79 -14.26 16.10
CA ASN A 63 2.99 -15.64 16.54
C ASN A 63 4.28 -15.84 17.36
N SER A 64 5.01 -14.78 17.68
CA SER A 64 6.17 -14.83 18.55
C SER A 64 5.78 -15.22 19.98
N SER A 65 6.72 -15.79 20.75
CA SER A 65 6.51 -16.12 22.17
C SER A 65 6.07 -14.89 22.96
N ALA A 66 6.68 -13.75 22.71
CA ALA A 66 6.34 -12.48 23.36
C ALA A 66 4.90 -12.03 23.06
N ALA A 67 4.44 -12.19 21.82
CA ALA A 67 3.06 -11.82 21.44
C ALA A 67 2.03 -12.79 22.04
N ARG A 68 2.34 -14.08 22.09
CA ARG A 68 1.47 -15.10 22.68
C ARG A 68 1.26 -14.91 24.20
N ALA A 69 2.22 -14.29 24.89
CA ALA A 69 2.10 -13.92 26.30
C ALA A 69 1.21 -12.69 26.55
N LEU A 70 0.84 -11.96 25.49
CA LEU A 70 0.02 -10.75 25.59
C LEU A 70 -1.47 -11.06 25.37
N SER A 71 -2.33 -10.32 26.12
CA SER A 71 -3.77 -10.33 25.85
C SER A 71 -4.11 -9.62 24.55
N ARG A 72 -5.22 -10.00 23.90
CA ARG A 72 -5.68 -9.37 22.65
C ARG A 72 -5.78 -7.83 22.72
N PRO A 73 -6.34 -7.21 23.78
CA PRO A 73 -6.37 -5.75 23.90
C PRO A 73 -4.98 -5.11 23.86
N LYS A 74 -3.98 -5.75 24.47
CA LYS A 74 -2.59 -5.25 24.43
C LYS A 74 -2.00 -5.33 23.03
N LEU A 75 -2.32 -6.38 22.26
CA LEU A 75 -1.91 -6.50 20.84
C LEU A 75 -2.56 -5.42 19.97
N TYR A 76 -3.86 -5.17 20.13
CA TYR A 76 -4.57 -4.09 19.41
C TYR A 76 -3.98 -2.72 19.75
N ARG A 77 -3.76 -2.45 21.05
CA ARG A 77 -3.14 -1.19 21.47
C ARG A 77 -1.76 -1.00 20.86
N LYS A 78 -0.92 -2.05 20.82
CA LYS A 78 0.42 -1.99 20.21
C LYS A 78 0.33 -1.70 18.71
N ALA A 79 -0.60 -2.36 17.99
CA ALA A 79 -0.81 -2.12 16.57
C ALA A 79 -1.36 -0.72 16.29
N ALA A 80 -2.30 -0.22 17.12
CA ALA A 80 -2.85 1.13 17.00
C ALA A 80 -1.78 2.22 17.26
N ILE A 81 -0.96 2.05 18.29
CA ILE A 81 0.15 2.99 18.57
C ILE A 81 1.12 3.01 17.39
N ARG A 82 1.49 1.83 16.84
CA ARG A 82 2.35 1.76 15.65
C ARG A 82 1.73 2.48 14.45
N MET A 83 0.44 2.29 14.22
CA MET A 83 -0.30 2.98 13.16
C MET A 83 -0.22 4.50 13.34
N VAL A 84 -0.54 5.02 14.52
CA VAL A 84 -0.52 6.46 14.81
C VAL A 84 0.88 7.04 14.63
N ILE A 85 1.90 6.35 15.14
CA ILE A 85 3.30 6.79 14.97
C ILE A 85 3.68 6.83 13.48
N LEU A 86 3.35 5.80 12.71
CA LEU A 86 3.68 5.76 11.28
C LEU A 86 2.92 6.82 10.47
N ILE A 87 1.66 7.10 10.80
CA ILE A 87 0.91 8.21 10.19
C ILE A 87 1.59 9.54 10.51
N GLY A 88 1.90 9.80 11.78
CA GLY A 88 2.55 11.03 12.22
C GLY A 88 3.93 11.24 11.57
N LEU A 89 4.77 10.20 11.57
CA LEU A 89 6.08 10.24 10.90
C LEU A 89 5.94 10.45 9.39
N GLY A 90 4.92 9.82 8.77
CA GLY A 90 4.65 9.99 7.35
C GLY A 90 4.25 11.42 6.98
N ILE A 91 3.41 12.06 7.80
CA ILE A 91 3.03 13.47 7.62
C ILE A 91 4.26 14.36 7.80
N LEU A 92 5.05 14.17 8.86
CA LEU A 92 6.26 14.94 9.09
C LEU A 92 7.25 14.82 7.93
N TYR A 93 7.55 13.60 7.51
CA TYR A 93 8.51 13.34 6.44
C TYR A 93 8.10 13.94 5.08
N LYS A 94 6.81 13.83 4.73
CA LYS A 94 6.31 14.30 3.42
C LYS A 94 6.17 15.81 3.33
N ASN A 95 6.12 16.50 4.45
CA ASN A 95 5.90 17.93 4.50
C ASN A 95 7.09 18.73 5.04
N ALA A 96 8.23 18.11 5.34
CA ALA A 96 9.42 18.82 5.83
C ALA A 96 10.18 19.52 4.67
N PRO A 97 10.66 20.76 4.87
CA PRO A 97 10.48 21.73 5.97
C PRO A 97 9.11 22.42 5.82
N VAL A 98 8.28 22.32 6.82
CA VAL A 98 6.83 22.56 6.69
C VAL A 98 6.44 23.97 6.96
N PRO A 99 5.49 24.54 6.19
CA PRO A 99 4.58 25.55 6.69
C PRO A 99 3.42 24.87 7.44
N PHE A 100 3.62 24.43 8.69
CA PHE A 100 2.51 23.97 9.56
C PHE A 100 1.42 25.03 9.76
N LEU A 101 1.70 26.27 9.35
CA LEU A 101 0.79 27.39 9.39
C LEU A 101 -0.25 27.40 8.25
N GLU A 102 -0.05 26.59 7.20
CA GLU A 102 -0.98 26.49 6.07
C GLU A 102 -1.48 25.05 5.89
N PRO A 103 -2.55 24.64 6.59
CA PRO A 103 -3.09 23.27 6.50
C PRO A 103 -3.44 22.82 5.09
N SER A 104 -3.78 23.75 4.21
CA SER A 104 -4.07 23.48 2.78
C SER A 104 -2.89 22.97 1.99
N GLN A 105 -1.66 23.23 2.44
CA GLN A 105 -0.41 22.76 1.79
C GLN A 105 0.07 21.43 2.36
N ILE A 106 -0.53 20.96 3.45
CA ILE A 106 -0.13 19.70 4.09
C ILE A 106 -0.70 18.52 3.32
N ARG A 107 0.14 17.55 2.95
CA ARG A 107 -0.27 16.25 2.45
C ARG A 107 -0.41 15.27 3.61
N PHE A 108 -1.64 14.86 3.91
CA PHE A 108 -1.94 13.99 5.06
C PHE A 108 -1.69 12.51 4.78
N VAL A 109 -1.71 12.09 3.53
CA VAL A 109 -1.47 10.70 3.15
C VAL A 109 0.00 10.43 2.84
N SER A 110 0.46 9.24 3.22
CA SER A 110 1.86 8.85 3.06
C SER A 110 2.01 7.33 2.98
N VAL A 111 3.14 6.88 2.42
CA VAL A 111 3.51 5.45 2.37
C VAL A 111 3.57 4.85 3.77
N LEU A 112 4.19 5.55 4.74
CA LEU A 112 4.28 5.08 6.13
C LEU A 112 2.89 4.98 6.77
N GLY A 113 2.03 5.97 6.53
CA GLY A 113 0.64 5.95 7.01
C GLY A 113 -0.14 4.76 6.46
N ARG A 114 0.01 4.47 5.17
CA ARG A 114 -0.61 3.30 4.53
C ARG A 114 -0.14 1.99 5.13
N ILE A 115 1.18 1.81 5.32
CA ILE A 115 1.74 0.61 5.98
C ILE A 115 1.20 0.49 7.41
N GLY A 116 1.10 1.60 8.14
CA GLY A 116 0.56 1.63 9.50
C GLY A 116 -0.91 1.19 9.53
N PHE A 117 -1.74 1.78 8.69
CA PHE A 117 -3.17 1.48 8.59
C PHE A 117 -3.40 0.03 8.15
N ALA A 118 -2.78 -0.41 7.06
CA ALA A 118 -2.91 -1.77 6.56
C ALA A 118 -2.44 -2.80 7.60
N GLY A 119 -1.33 -2.53 8.32
CA GLY A 119 -0.84 -3.38 9.40
C GLY A 119 -1.80 -3.46 10.59
N PHE A 120 -2.44 -2.36 10.98
CA PHE A 120 -3.43 -2.35 12.05
C PHE A 120 -4.67 -3.17 11.67
N VAL A 121 -5.28 -2.88 10.52
CA VAL A 121 -6.49 -3.59 10.07
C VAL A 121 -6.19 -5.08 9.86
N THR A 122 -5.05 -5.42 9.25
CA THR A 122 -4.62 -6.82 9.11
C THR A 122 -4.46 -7.49 10.46
N THR A 123 -3.92 -6.81 11.48
CA THR A 123 -3.83 -7.35 12.85
C THR A 123 -5.21 -7.69 13.41
N VAL A 124 -6.17 -6.77 13.25
CA VAL A 124 -7.56 -6.99 13.70
C VAL A 124 -8.17 -8.20 13.01
N LEU A 125 -8.06 -8.28 11.68
CA LEU A 125 -8.60 -9.40 10.90
C LEU A 125 -7.89 -10.71 11.23
N TYR A 126 -6.58 -10.67 11.41
CA TYR A 126 -5.76 -11.85 11.74
C TYR A 126 -6.14 -12.47 13.09
N LEU A 127 -6.41 -11.65 14.09
CA LEU A 127 -6.75 -12.11 15.46
C LEU A 127 -8.21 -12.53 15.61
N ASN A 128 -9.12 -12.05 14.77
CA ASN A 128 -10.56 -12.31 14.91
C ASN A 128 -11.12 -13.34 13.92
N PHE A 129 -10.48 -13.51 12.76
CA PHE A 129 -11.03 -14.37 11.71
C PHE A 129 -10.11 -15.55 11.42
N SER A 130 -10.73 -16.71 11.14
CA SER A 130 -10.05 -17.89 10.63
C SER A 130 -9.41 -17.63 9.26
N LYS A 131 -8.56 -18.55 8.80
CA LYS A 131 -7.94 -18.46 7.46
C LYS A 131 -8.98 -18.28 6.35
N ARG A 132 -10.08 -19.06 6.39
CA ARG A 132 -11.18 -18.94 5.41
C ARG A 132 -11.87 -17.58 5.51
N GLY A 133 -12.14 -17.10 6.72
CA GLY A 133 -12.73 -15.76 6.94
C GLY A 133 -11.85 -14.64 6.39
N ARG A 134 -10.53 -14.72 6.55
CA ARG A 134 -9.59 -13.73 5.98
C ARG A 134 -9.57 -13.75 4.45
N ILE A 135 -9.68 -14.93 3.82
CA ILE A 135 -9.82 -15.05 2.36
C ILE A 135 -11.13 -14.40 1.89
N LEU A 136 -12.24 -14.65 2.59
CA LEU A 136 -13.52 -14.01 2.27
C LEU A 136 -13.44 -12.49 2.41
N TRP A 137 -12.74 -11.96 3.42
CA TRP A 137 -12.50 -10.52 3.55
C TRP A 137 -11.74 -9.95 2.37
N ILE A 138 -10.66 -10.59 1.91
CA ILE A 138 -9.91 -10.14 0.71
C ILE A 138 -10.83 -10.11 -0.51
N ALA A 139 -11.54 -11.21 -0.77
CA ALA A 139 -12.46 -11.32 -1.91
C ALA A 139 -13.56 -10.24 -1.86
N SER A 140 -14.18 -10.04 -0.67
CA SER A 140 -15.22 -9.04 -0.49
C SER A 140 -14.70 -7.62 -0.69
N ILE A 141 -13.53 -7.27 -0.15
CA ILE A 141 -12.92 -5.95 -0.32
C ILE A 141 -12.67 -5.67 -1.80
N LEU A 142 -12.04 -6.62 -2.52
CA LEU A 142 -11.74 -6.43 -3.94
C LEU A 142 -12.99 -6.34 -4.80
N LEU A 143 -14.00 -7.18 -4.54
CA LEU A 143 -15.27 -7.16 -5.27
C LEU A 143 -16.04 -5.87 -5.01
N ILE A 144 -16.14 -5.43 -3.75
CA ILE A 144 -16.83 -4.18 -3.38
C ILE A 144 -16.10 -2.98 -3.98
N TYR A 145 -14.75 -2.97 -3.92
CA TYR A 145 -13.95 -1.90 -4.52
C TYR A 145 -14.16 -1.83 -6.03
N TYR A 146 -14.09 -2.98 -6.72
CA TYR A 146 -14.36 -3.06 -8.15
C TYR A 146 -15.78 -2.60 -8.49
N ALA A 147 -16.78 -3.10 -7.79
CA ALA A 147 -18.16 -2.71 -7.97
C ALA A 147 -18.37 -1.20 -7.74
N ALA A 148 -17.74 -0.63 -6.70
CA ALA A 148 -17.83 0.80 -6.43
C ALA A 148 -17.28 1.64 -7.58
N LEU A 149 -16.14 1.26 -8.17
CA LEU A 149 -15.55 1.99 -9.30
C LEU A 149 -16.46 2.04 -10.53
N TYR A 150 -17.26 1.00 -10.77
CA TYR A 150 -18.11 0.91 -11.97
C TYR A 150 -19.56 1.34 -11.74
N LEU A 151 -20.08 1.24 -10.51
CA LEU A 151 -21.50 1.47 -10.21
C LEU A 151 -21.78 2.82 -9.55
N ILE A 152 -20.80 3.41 -8.86
CA ILE A 152 -21.03 4.69 -8.18
C ILE A 152 -20.76 5.83 -9.16
N PRO A 153 -21.81 6.66 -9.46
CA PRO A 153 -21.63 7.78 -10.35
C PRO A 153 -20.83 8.91 -9.70
N VAL A 154 -19.88 9.46 -10.45
CA VAL A 154 -19.12 10.64 -10.07
C VAL A 154 -19.81 11.89 -10.64
N PRO A 155 -20.09 12.91 -9.84
CA PRO A 155 -20.70 14.16 -10.31
C PRO A 155 -19.92 14.77 -11.46
N GLY A 156 -20.59 15.01 -12.59
CA GLY A 156 -20.01 15.56 -13.81
C GLY A 156 -19.38 14.55 -14.78
N TYR A 157 -19.15 13.29 -14.37
CA TYR A 157 -18.50 12.26 -15.19
C TYR A 157 -19.33 10.99 -15.38
N GLY A 158 -20.24 10.68 -14.43
CA GLY A 158 -21.06 9.48 -14.49
C GLY A 158 -20.48 8.29 -13.75
N ALA A 159 -21.03 7.10 -14.01
CA ALA A 159 -20.58 5.84 -13.40
C ALA A 159 -19.59 5.13 -14.33
N GLY A 160 -18.55 4.50 -13.77
CA GLY A 160 -17.58 3.69 -14.51
C GLY A 160 -16.51 4.52 -15.24
N ASP A 161 -16.43 5.82 -15.03
CA ASP A 161 -15.33 6.63 -15.56
C ASP A 161 -14.05 6.33 -14.76
N LEU A 162 -13.04 5.79 -15.48
CA LEU A 162 -11.71 5.46 -14.93
C LEU A 162 -10.63 6.43 -15.42
N SER A 163 -11.01 7.56 -16.00
CA SER A 163 -10.07 8.60 -16.41
C SER A 163 -9.37 9.23 -15.20
N PHE A 164 -8.27 9.90 -15.44
CA PHE A 164 -7.51 10.59 -14.37
C PHE A 164 -8.36 11.59 -13.60
N GLU A 165 -9.25 12.32 -14.27
CA GLU A 165 -10.07 13.36 -13.66
C GLU A 165 -11.42 12.86 -13.16
N GLY A 166 -12.06 11.91 -13.87
CA GLY A 166 -13.41 11.44 -13.62
C GLY A 166 -13.53 10.24 -12.69
N ASN A 167 -12.41 9.60 -12.30
CA ASN A 167 -12.48 8.39 -11.50
C ASN A 167 -13.00 8.64 -10.06
N LEU A 168 -13.72 7.64 -9.55
CA LEU A 168 -14.33 7.68 -8.21
C LEU A 168 -13.29 7.93 -7.11
N VAL A 169 -12.07 7.36 -7.24
CA VAL A 169 -11.04 7.48 -6.20
C VAL A 169 -10.57 8.92 -6.07
N GLY A 170 -10.25 9.57 -7.19
CA GLY A 170 -9.85 10.97 -7.20
C GLY A 170 -10.97 11.90 -6.73
N TRP A 171 -12.21 11.64 -7.13
CA TRP A 171 -13.36 12.41 -6.63
C TRP A 171 -13.51 12.28 -5.11
N PHE A 172 -13.38 11.07 -4.58
CA PHE A 172 -13.47 10.82 -3.14
C PHE A 172 -12.37 11.54 -2.38
N ASP A 173 -11.15 11.48 -2.88
CA ASP A 173 -10.01 12.15 -2.26
C ASP A 173 -10.15 13.67 -2.29
N ARG A 174 -10.58 14.26 -3.40
CA ARG A 174 -10.86 15.71 -3.51
C ARG A 174 -11.95 16.18 -2.55
N THR A 175 -12.91 15.30 -2.23
CA THR A 175 -14.05 15.64 -1.38
C THR A 175 -13.74 15.49 0.10
N PHE A 176 -12.98 14.47 0.49
CA PHE A 176 -12.83 14.06 1.89
C PHE A 176 -11.41 14.19 2.44
N LEU A 177 -10.37 14.22 1.62
CA LEU A 177 -9.02 14.45 2.12
C LEU A 177 -8.75 15.93 2.34
N PRO A 178 -8.34 16.32 3.56
CA PRO A 178 -7.88 17.68 3.80
C PRO A 178 -6.50 17.91 3.18
N GLY A 179 -6.18 19.16 2.91
CA GLY A 179 -4.89 19.60 2.43
C GLY A 179 -4.66 19.34 0.94
N ARG A 180 -3.41 19.11 0.54
CA ARG A 180 -3.10 18.92 -0.89
C ARG A 180 -3.01 17.45 -1.27
N LEU A 181 -3.46 17.15 -2.47
CA LEU A 181 -3.24 15.86 -3.14
C LEU A 181 -1.91 15.87 -3.91
N LEU A 182 -1.29 14.69 -4.11
CA LEU A 182 0.00 14.58 -4.80
C LEU A 182 -0.05 15.17 -6.22
N GLN A 183 -1.07 14.79 -6.98
CA GLN A 183 -1.24 15.19 -8.38
C GLN A 183 -2.34 16.25 -8.55
N GLY A 184 -2.74 16.93 -7.47
CA GLY A 184 -3.80 17.93 -7.48
C GLY A 184 -5.20 17.33 -7.58
N THR A 185 -5.45 16.48 -8.57
CA THR A 185 -6.74 15.84 -8.84
C THR A 185 -6.89 14.48 -8.16
N TYR A 186 -5.77 13.80 -7.91
CA TYR A 186 -5.71 12.41 -7.45
C TYR A 186 -4.53 12.24 -6.48
N ASP A 187 -4.67 11.31 -5.53
CA ASP A 187 -3.56 10.86 -4.70
C ASP A 187 -3.50 9.33 -4.71
N GLU A 188 -2.36 8.77 -5.13
CA GLU A 188 -2.11 7.33 -5.16
C GLU A 188 -2.32 6.67 -3.79
N LEU A 189 -2.05 7.43 -2.72
CA LEU A 189 -2.15 7.00 -1.34
C LEU A 189 -3.47 7.40 -0.67
N GLY A 190 -4.47 7.77 -1.47
CA GLY A 190 -5.77 8.25 -1.03
C GLY A 190 -6.58 7.26 -0.20
N ILE A 191 -7.77 7.67 0.20
CA ILE A 191 -8.60 6.92 1.17
C ILE A 191 -9.07 5.59 0.57
N LEU A 192 -9.69 5.61 -0.62
CA LEU A 192 -10.26 4.40 -1.20
C LEU A 192 -9.18 3.38 -1.59
N THR A 193 -8.02 3.81 -2.01
CA THR A 193 -6.90 2.93 -2.36
C THR A 193 -6.29 2.21 -1.15
N GLN A 194 -6.66 2.57 0.09
CA GLN A 194 -6.24 1.83 1.28
C GLN A 194 -6.83 0.41 1.31
N PHE A 195 -8.04 0.21 0.76
CA PHE A 195 -8.70 -1.10 0.79
C PHE A 195 -7.99 -2.17 -0.04
N PRO A 196 -7.67 -1.96 -1.33
CA PRO A 196 -6.88 -2.94 -2.07
C PRO A 196 -5.45 -3.09 -1.52
N ALA A 197 -4.85 -2.01 -0.98
CA ALA A 197 -3.54 -2.08 -0.34
C ALA A 197 -3.54 -2.98 0.91
N LEU A 198 -4.62 -2.97 1.70
CA LEU A 198 -4.83 -3.89 2.82
C LEU A 198 -4.78 -5.35 2.39
N CYS A 199 -5.36 -5.68 1.23
CA CYS A 199 -5.36 -7.05 0.70
C CYS A 199 -3.94 -7.58 0.48
N LEU A 200 -3.01 -6.74 0.02
CA LEU A 200 -1.60 -7.12 -0.14
C LEU A 200 -0.95 -7.47 1.20
N THR A 201 -1.20 -6.70 2.24
CA THR A 201 -0.69 -6.99 3.59
C THR A 201 -1.29 -8.28 4.14
N MET A 202 -2.56 -8.56 3.88
CA MET A 202 -3.20 -9.82 4.26
C MET A 202 -2.63 -11.02 3.49
N LEU A 203 -2.36 -10.88 2.20
CA LEU A 203 -1.68 -11.91 1.39
C LEU A 203 -0.28 -12.18 1.92
N GLY A 204 0.46 -11.14 2.28
CA GLY A 204 1.74 -11.26 2.95
C GLY A 204 1.64 -12.03 4.28
N ALA A 205 0.59 -11.78 5.08
CA ALA A 205 0.38 -12.53 6.32
C ALA A 205 0.09 -14.03 6.06
N PHE A 206 -0.60 -14.38 4.97
CA PHE A 206 -0.75 -15.78 4.56
C PHE A 206 0.58 -16.42 4.16
N ALA A 207 1.39 -15.72 3.38
CA ALA A 207 2.73 -16.19 3.03
C ALA A 207 3.59 -16.40 4.27
N GLY A 208 3.53 -15.48 5.24
CA GLY A 208 4.18 -15.62 6.54
C GLY A 208 3.71 -16.83 7.33
N ASP A 209 2.40 -17.14 7.30
CA ASP A 209 1.84 -18.36 7.94
C ASP A 209 2.39 -19.64 7.28
N VAL A 210 2.54 -19.65 5.95
CA VAL A 210 3.13 -20.78 5.20
C VAL A 210 4.61 -20.93 5.53
N LEU A 211 5.37 -19.84 5.47
CA LEU A 211 6.81 -19.84 5.77
C LEU A 211 7.13 -20.34 7.19
N ARG A 212 6.27 -20.01 8.15
CA ARG A 212 6.40 -20.39 9.54
C ARG A 212 5.92 -21.82 9.87
N SER A 213 5.21 -22.46 8.93
CA SER A 213 4.73 -23.84 9.14
C SER A 213 5.90 -24.84 9.18
N ASP A 214 5.72 -25.98 9.87
CA ASP A 214 6.75 -27.04 10.02
C ASP A 214 6.86 -27.95 8.79
N HIS A 215 6.27 -27.57 7.66
CA HIS A 215 6.36 -28.34 6.41
C HIS A 215 7.73 -28.24 5.75
N THR A 216 8.08 -29.22 4.93
CA THR A 216 9.30 -29.23 4.13
C THR A 216 9.40 -28.03 3.20
N GLN A 217 10.63 -27.62 2.84
CA GLN A 217 10.83 -26.45 1.96
C GLN A 217 10.12 -26.59 0.61
N GLY A 218 10.15 -27.77 -0.01
CA GLY A 218 9.44 -28.03 -1.27
C GLY A 218 7.92 -27.83 -1.16
N PHE A 219 7.29 -28.24 -0.06
CA PHE A 219 5.88 -28.00 0.20
C PHE A 219 5.56 -26.51 0.38
N LYS A 220 6.46 -25.76 1.04
CA LYS A 220 6.31 -24.31 1.23
C LYS A 220 6.36 -23.56 -0.09
N MET A 221 7.32 -23.91 -0.97
CA MET A 221 7.47 -23.30 -2.30
C MET A 221 6.27 -23.55 -3.21
N GLY A 222 5.62 -24.71 -3.10
CA GLY A 222 4.42 -25.01 -3.90
C GLY A 222 3.14 -24.31 -3.40
N ARG A 223 3.18 -23.58 -2.27
CA ARG A 223 2.02 -22.87 -1.68
C ARG A 223 2.18 -21.35 -1.57
N LEU A 224 3.33 -20.84 -1.94
CA LEU A 224 3.58 -19.40 -2.09
C LEU A 224 3.29 -18.92 -3.51
#